data_ab60497e0d1511486f882a6bd8fdddd6
#
_entry.id   ab60497e0d1511486f882a6bd8fdddd6
#
_cell.length_a   1.000
_cell.length_b   1.000
_cell.length_c   1.000
_cell.angle_alpha   90.00
_cell.angle_beta   90.00
_cell.angle_gamma   90.00
#
_symmetry.space_group_name_H-M   'P 1'
#
loop_
_entity.id
_entity.type
_entity.pdbx_description
1 polymer ?
#
loop_
_entity_poly.entity_id
_entity_poly.type
_entity_poly.pdbx_seq_one_letter_code
_entity_poly.pdbx_strand_id
1 'polypeptide(L)'
;MPTGPLAPCFSLTHASVLLPDTMDFSSSTSAPFPAPAPMFSGSPRTAPDESGIWTVELVDHEAFSSVQLKRVFSLPDSRHVVVLVDAKALLRCADRDPTDYVLPAVPYWPSGKVKGLREFLEPGQTRIPEMPYVLFSTRRSPGLGGLVGLSREGVVSFRNGQHRARYLGFAGASCFPVEVHETEAESLRKYCGWVGAERS
;
A
#
# COMPACT_ATOMS: atom_id res chain seq x y z
N MET A 1 -37.76 -35.81 -24.88
CA MET A 1 -38.33 -34.52 -25.25
C MET A 1 -39.21 -34.02 -24.11
N PRO A 2 -38.90 -32.94 -23.46
CA PRO A 2 -39.90 -31.91 -23.21
C PRO A 2 -39.39 -30.50 -23.55
N THR A 3 -40.31 -29.74 -24.07
CA THR A 3 -40.26 -28.36 -24.53
C THR A 3 -40.17 -27.38 -23.37
N GLY A 4 -39.20 -26.44 -23.43
CA GLY A 4 -39.10 -25.32 -22.48
C GLY A 4 -39.97 -24.11 -22.93
N PRO A 5 -40.39 -23.22 -21.99
CA PRO A 5 -41.22 -22.11 -22.28
C PRO A 5 -40.40 -20.84 -22.68
N LEU A 6 -41.08 -20.08 -23.57
CA LEU A 6 -40.68 -18.80 -24.16
C LEU A 6 -40.57 -17.67 -23.11
N ALA A 7 -39.59 -16.77 -23.31
CA ALA A 7 -39.45 -15.51 -22.57
C ALA A 7 -40.38 -14.42 -23.11
N PRO A 8 -40.87 -13.51 -22.27
CA PRO A 8 -41.69 -12.38 -22.73
C PRO A 8 -40.82 -11.19 -23.15
N CYS A 9 -41.20 -10.60 -24.30
CA CYS A 9 -40.77 -9.31 -24.78
C CYS A 9 -41.23 -8.17 -23.86
N PHE A 10 -40.30 -7.30 -23.45
CA PHE A 10 -40.65 -6.01 -22.85
C PHE A 10 -40.62 -4.89 -23.89
N SER A 11 -41.79 -4.23 -24.03
CA SER A 11 -42.01 -3.04 -24.83
C SER A 11 -41.26 -1.82 -24.31
N LEU A 12 -40.59 -1.11 -25.23
CA LEU A 12 -40.06 0.23 -25.00
C LEU A 12 -41.21 1.26 -25.02
N THR A 13 -41.42 1.91 -23.89
CA THR A 13 -42.31 3.10 -23.80
C THR A 13 -41.44 4.35 -23.92
N HIS A 14 -41.68 5.13 -24.98
CA HIS A 14 -41.14 6.47 -25.17
C HIS A 14 -41.71 7.42 -24.11
N ALA A 15 -40.86 8.01 -23.30
CA ALA A 15 -41.19 9.17 -22.47
C ALA A 15 -40.58 10.42 -23.11
N SER A 16 -41.46 11.29 -23.65
CA SER A 16 -41.10 12.65 -24.06
C SER A 16 -40.80 13.50 -22.84
N VAL A 17 -39.58 14.03 -22.76
CA VAL A 17 -39.20 15.03 -21.75
C VAL A 17 -39.31 16.42 -22.34
N LEU A 18 -40.27 17.20 -21.79
CA LEU A 18 -40.41 18.63 -21.98
C LEU A 18 -39.22 19.38 -21.39
N LEU A 19 -38.63 20.28 -22.18
CA LEU A 19 -37.63 21.25 -21.75
C LEU A 19 -38.31 22.37 -20.95
N PRO A 20 -37.81 22.78 -19.80
CA PRO A 20 -38.17 24.07 -19.22
C PRO A 20 -37.16 25.17 -19.62
N ASP A 21 -37.76 26.34 -19.76
CA ASP A 21 -37.26 27.64 -20.15
C ASP A 21 -36.02 28.17 -19.43
N THR A 22 -35.32 29.00 -20.20
CA THR A 22 -34.38 30.05 -19.83
C THR A 22 -34.30 30.45 -18.36
N MET A 23 -33.10 30.25 -17.75
CA MET A 23 -32.70 30.95 -16.53
C MET A 23 -31.56 31.92 -16.79
N ASP A 24 -31.79 33.15 -16.32
CA ASP A 24 -30.91 34.31 -16.33
C ASP A 24 -29.51 34.05 -15.78
N PHE A 25 -28.53 34.45 -16.58
CA PHE A 25 -27.12 34.47 -16.22
C PHE A 25 -26.78 35.85 -15.67
N SER A 26 -26.91 36.05 -14.36
CA SER A 26 -26.40 37.25 -13.69
C SER A 26 -26.04 36.93 -12.24
N SER A 27 -24.77 36.88 -11.96
CA SER A 27 -24.04 37.23 -10.75
C SER A 27 -22.85 36.31 -10.53
N SER A 28 -21.76 36.63 -11.20
CA SER A 28 -20.43 36.12 -10.84
C SER A 28 -20.02 36.64 -9.46
N THR A 29 -20.25 35.87 -8.42
CA THR A 29 -19.55 36.04 -7.15
C THR A 29 -18.32 35.15 -7.19
N SER A 30 -17.16 35.75 -7.46
CA SER A 30 -15.85 35.07 -7.32
C SER A 30 -15.68 34.63 -5.88
N ALA A 31 -15.86 33.34 -5.63
CA ALA A 31 -15.40 32.74 -4.40
C ALA A 31 -13.85 32.78 -4.36
N PRO A 32 -13.25 33.20 -3.25
CA PRO A 32 -11.79 33.18 -3.12
C PRO A 32 -11.31 31.72 -3.21
N PHE A 33 -10.28 31.50 -4.06
CA PHE A 33 -9.57 30.23 -4.13
C PHE A 33 -9.15 29.80 -2.72
N PRO A 34 -9.40 28.54 -2.31
CA PRO A 34 -8.86 28.04 -1.06
C PRO A 34 -7.33 28.15 -1.11
N ALA A 35 -6.76 28.70 -0.04
CA ALA A 35 -5.32 28.80 0.11
C ALA A 35 -4.68 27.41 -0.09
N PRO A 36 -3.51 27.32 -0.75
CA PRO A 36 -2.82 26.05 -0.90
C PRO A 36 -2.57 25.45 0.47
N ALA A 37 -2.96 24.19 0.63
CA ALA A 37 -2.71 23.43 1.84
C ALA A 37 -1.21 23.49 2.16
N PRO A 38 -0.82 23.57 3.46
CA PRO A 38 0.57 23.63 3.84
C PRO A 38 1.28 22.41 3.24
N MET A 39 2.28 22.66 2.39
CA MET A 39 3.18 21.61 1.90
C MET A 39 3.91 21.06 3.12
N PHE A 40 3.51 19.88 3.58
CA PHE A 40 4.25 19.09 4.54
C PHE A 40 5.55 18.64 3.88
N SER A 41 6.57 19.51 3.95
CA SER A 41 7.95 19.17 3.60
C SER A 41 8.60 18.46 4.78
N GLY A 42 8.05 17.33 5.18
CA GLY A 42 8.64 16.44 6.17
C GLY A 42 9.28 15.27 5.43
N SER A 43 10.60 15.17 5.46
CA SER A 43 11.25 13.92 5.07
C SER A 43 10.73 12.80 5.98
N PRO A 44 10.36 11.64 5.43
CA PRO A 44 9.85 10.53 6.25
C PRO A 44 10.85 10.20 7.36
N ARG A 45 10.35 10.02 8.58
CA ARG A 45 11.20 9.69 9.73
C ARG A 45 11.85 8.33 9.48
N THR A 46 13.15 8.34 9.25
CA THR A 46 13.94 7.16 8.90
C THR A 46 14.45 6.38 10.12
N ALA A 47 14.14 6.84 11.34
CA ALA A 47 14.57 6.23 12.58
C ALA A 47 13.39 6.08 13.57
N PRO A 48 13.45 5.10 14.48
CA PRO A 48 12.47 4.98 15.56
C PRO A 48 12.59 6.15 16.53
N ASP A 49 11.53 6.40 17.29
CA ASP A 49 11.57 7.26 18.46
C ASP A 49 12.31 6.57 19.63
N GLU A 50 12.39 7.26 20.79
CA GLU A 50 13.01 6.73 22.02
C GLU A 50 12.34 5.44 22.54
N SER A 51 11.08 5.21 22.17
CA SER A 51 10.30 4.01 22.52
C SER A 51 10.47 2.87 21.52
N GLY A 52 11.28 3.04 20.48
CA GLY A 52 11.46 2.05 19.41
C GLY A 52 10.27 1.95 18.45
N ILE A 53 9.44 2.99 18.40
CA ILE A 53 8.26 3.09 17.54
C ILE A 53 8.62 3.84 16.25
N TRP A 54 8.19 3.30 15.13
CA TRP A 54 8.38 3.89 13.81
C TRP A 54 7.11 4.58 13.35
N THR A 55 7.23 5.83 12.90
CA THR A 55 6.12 6.56 12.28
C THR A 55 6.23 6.49 10.76
N VAL A 56 5.18 6.02 10.12
CA VAL A 56 5.03 5.91 8.65
C VAL A 56 4.05 6.98 8.19
N GLU A 57 4.49 7.85 7.30
CA GLU A 57 3.64 8.90 6.72
C GLU A 57 2.77 8.31 5.59
N LEU A 58 1.51 8.76 5.53
CA LEU A 58 0.52 8.37 4.55
C LEU A 58 0.02 9.63 3.82
N VAL A 59 0.27 9.71 2.52
CA VAL A 59 -0.08 10.91 1.72
C VAL A 59 -1.53 10.85 1.23
N ASP A 60 -2.02 9.63 0.93
CA ASP A 60 -3.31 9.42 0.27
C ASP A 60 -4.40 8.88 1.22
N HIS A 61 -4.21 9.01 2.55
CA HIS A 61 -5.16 8.48 3.51
C HIS A 61 -6.07 9.57 4.09
N GLU A 62 -7.39 9.42 3.91
CA GLU A 62 -8.40 10.44 4.26
C GLU A 62 -8.55 10.71 5.76
N ALA A 63 -8.31 9.70 6.63
CA ALA A 63 -8.64 9.79 8.05
C ALA A 63 -7.45 10.14 8.94
N PHE A 64 -6.24 9.76 8.56
CA PHE A 64 -5.02 10.04 9.33
C PHE A 64 -3.79 10.10 8.42
N SER A 65 -2.86 10.97 8.75
CA SER A 65 -1.65 11.22 7.95
C SER A 65 -0.46 10.34 8.30
N SER A 66 -0.55 9.52 9.34
CA SER A 66 0.54 8.65 9.77
C SER A 66 0.04 7.42 10.53
N VAL A 67 0.88 6.39 10.58
CA VAL A 67 0.68 5.15 11.32
C VAL A 67 1.91 4.87 12.16
N GLN A 68 1.70 4.33 13.36
CA GLN A 68 2.78 3.87 14.22
C GLN A 68 2.97 2.36 14.08
N LEU A 69 4.23 1.92 13.98
CA LEU A 69 4.60 0.52 13.90
C LEU A 69 5.67 0.19 14.94
N LYS A 70 5.56 -0.98 15.57
CA LYS A 70 6.58 -1.52 16.49
C LYS A 70 7.22 -2.78 15.93
N ARG A 71 8.36 -3.16 16.50
CA ARG A 71 9.05 -4.41 16.14
C ARG A 71 8.22 -5.64 16.52
N VAL A 72 8.38 -6.70 15.74
CA VAL A 72 7.89 -8.06 16.05
C VAL A 72 8.81 -8.73 17.06
N PHE A 73 10.14 -8.64 16.80
CA PHE A 73 11.17 -9.27 17.62
C PHE A 73 11.88 -8.21 18.47
N SER A 74 11.42 -8.05 19.70
CA SER A 74 11.92 -7.02 20.63
C SER A 74 13.02 -7.52 21.57
N LEU A 75 13.36 -8.81 21.52
CA LEU A 75 14.41 -9.38 22.39
C LEU A 75 15.79 -8.88 21.98
N PRO A 76 16.70 -8.57 22.94
CA PRO A 76 18.02 -8.03 22.64
C PRO A 76 18.91 -8.96 21.82
N ASP A 77 18.73 -10.27 21.95
CA ASP A 77 19.46 -11.33 21.25
C ASP A 77 18.82 -11.75 19.92
N SER A 78 17.75 -11.04 19.51
CA SER A 78 17.09 -11.32 18.24
C SER A 78 18.01 -11.03 17.07
N ARG A 79 18.17 -12.02 16.19
CA ARG A 79 18.90 -11.87 14.93
C ARG A 79 18.09 -11.19 13.83
N HIS A 80 17.05 -10.45 14.21
CA HIS A 80 16.20 -9.69 13.28
C HIS A 80 16.53 -8.21 13.36
N VAL A 81 16.62 -7.58 12.21
CA VAL A 81 16.92 -6.15 12.06
C VAL A 81 15.82 -5.46 11.29
N VAL A 82 15.67 -4.17 11.55
CA VAL A 82 14.71 -3.33 10.82
C VAL A 82 15.40 -2.75 9.58
N VAL A 83 14.72 -2.84 8.46
CA VAL A 83 15.11 -2.23 7.19
C VAL A 83 14.00 -1.31 6.72
N LEU A 84 14.34 -0.05 6.44
CA LEU A 84 13.43 0.88 5.79
C LEU A 84 13.41 0.57 4.30
N VAL A 85 12.22 0.28 3.76
CA VAL A 85 12.06 -0.14 2.37
C VAL A 85 11.21 0.84 1.57
N ASP A 86 11.50 0.95 0.28
CA ASP A 86 10.59 1.56 -0.69
C ASP A 86 9.36 0.68 -0.85
N ALA A 87 8.18 1.25 -0.63
CA ALA A 87 6.91 0.53 -0.64
C ALA A 87 6.66 -0.18 -1.97
N LYS A 88 6.89 0.51 -3.09
CA LYS A 88 6.65 -0.03 -4.44
C LYS A 88 7.66 -1.12 -4.80
N ALA A 89 8.93 -0.94 -4.44
CA ALA A 89 9.98 -1.94 -4.69
C ALA A 89 9.72 -3.23 -3.89
N LEU A 90 9.38 -3.11 -2.61
CA LEU A 90 9.05 -4.26 -1.76
C LEU A 90 7.86 -5.05 -2.32
N LEU A 91 6.75 -4.36 -2.65
CA LEU A 91 5.55 -5.01 -3.15
C LEU A 91 5.78 -5.69 -4.51
N ARG A 92 6.57 -5.07 -5.41
CA ARG A 92 6.98 -5.73 -6.66
C ARG A 92 7.81 -6.99 -6.43
N CYS A 93 8.68 -7.00 -5.41
CA CYS A 93 9.43 -8.20 -5.06
C CYS A 93 8.53 -9.27 -4.43
N ALA A 94 7.51 -8.87 -3.68
CA ALA A 94 6.52 -9.79 -3.10
C ALA A 94 5.60 -10.42 -4.15
N ASP A 95 5.22 -9.68 -5.19
CA ASP A 95 4.39 -10.20 -6.28
C ASP A 95 5.11 -11.26 -7.14
N ARG A 96 6.42 -11.42 -6.95
CA ARG A 96 7.22 -12.47 -7.62
C ARG A 96 7.30 -13.77 -6.84
N ASP A 97 6.83 -13.81 -5.60
CA ASP A 97 6.86 -15.04 -4.80
C ASP A 97 5.83 -16.04 -5.32
N PRO A 98 6.25 -17.19 -5.88
CA PRO A 98 5.32 -18.20 -6.38
C PRO A 98 4.69 -19.02 -5.25
N THR A 99 5.22 -18.94 -4.03
CA THR A 99 4.77 -19.73 -2.86
C THR A 99 3.73 -19.00 -2.04
N ASP A 100 3.68 -17.68 -2.13
CA ASP A 100 2.69 -16.85 -1.46
C ASP A 100 1.52 -16.51 -2.39
N TYR A 101 0.33 -16.45 -1.81
CA TYR A 101 -0.84 -15.96 -2.53
C TYR A 101 -0.68 -14.44 -2.79
N VAL A 102 -0.60 -14.08 -4.05
CA VAL A 102 -0.59 -12.67 -4.46
C VAL A 102 -1.97 -12.09 -4.22
N LEU A 103 -2.07 -11.23 -3.20
CA LEU A 103 -3.31 -10.54 -2.88
C LEU A 103 -3.71 -9.59 -4.01
N PRO A 104 -5.00 -9.51 -4.36
CA PRO A 104 -5.48 -8.49 -5.28
C PRO A 104 -5.17 -7.07 -4.74
N ALA A 105 -5.24 -6.06 -5.60
CA ALA A 105 -5.08 -4.68 -5.16
C ALA A 105 -6.15 -4.29 -4.13
N VAL A 106 -5.80 -3.42 -3.18
CA VAL A 106 -6.64 -3.03 -2.03
C VAL A 106 -8.06 -2.61 -2.42
N PRO A 107 -8.32 -1.87 -3.53
CA PRO A 107 -9.67 -1.52 -3.94
C PRO A 107 -10.59 -2.72 -4.23
N TYR A 108 -10.02 -3.90 -4.49
CA TYR A 108 -10.78 -5.13 -4.73
C TYR A 108 -10.98 -5.98 -3.46
N TRP A 109 -10.54 -5.51 -2.31
CA TRP A 109 -10.76 -6.22 -1.06
C TRP A 109 -12.19 -6.04 -0.56
N PRO A 110 -12.75 -7.01 0.18
CA PRO A 110 -14.02 -6.82 0.86
C PRO A 110 -14.00 -5.59 1.77
N SER A 111 -15.06 -4.77 1.73
CA SER A 111 -15.13 -3.50 2.48
C SER A 111 -14.89 -3.68 3.98
N GLY A 112 -15.42 -4.77 4.58
CA GLY A 112 -15.18 -5.10 5.98
C GLY A 112 -13.70 -5.35 6.31
N LYS A 113 -12.93 -5.91 5.36
CA LYS A 113 -11.49 -6.12 5.53
C LYS A 113 -10.71 -4.80 5.50
N VAL A 114 -11.04 -3.93 4.55
CA VAL A 114 -10.44 -2.60 4.45
C VAL A 114 -10.75 -1.79 5.71
N LYS A 115 -12.01 -1.78 6.16
CA LYS A 115 -12.45 -1.10 7.38
C LYS A 115 -11.70 -1.63 8.61
N GLY A 116 -11.68 -2.94 8.82
CA GLY A 116 -10.99 -3.54 9.98
C GLY A 116 -9.49 -3.27 9.99
N LEU A 117 -8.84 -3.23 8.81
CA LEU A 117 -7.42 -2.89 8.74
C LEU A 117 -7.15 -1.41 9.00
N ARG A 118 -8.04 -0.52 8.52
CA ARG A 118 -8.00 0.91 8.81
C ARG A 118 -8.13 1.18 10.31
N GLU A 119 -9.14 0.58 10.97
CA GLU A 119 -9.33 0.68 12.42
C GLU A 119 -8.12 0.13 13.20
N PHE A 120 -7.55 -1.00 12.73
CA PHE A 120 -6.36 -1.59 13.35
C PHE A 120 -5.10 -0.72 13.24
N LEU A 121 -4.98 0.09 12.19
CA LEU A 121 -3.85 0.98 11.93
C LEU A 121 -4.06 2.41 12.46
N GLU A 122 -5.25 2.73 12.95
CA GLU A 122 -5.58 4.07 13.43
C GLU A 122 -4.65 4.51 14.57
N PRO A 123 -4.07 5.72 14.50
CA PRO A 123 -3.20 6.24 15.55
C PRO A 123 -3.94 6.39 16.88
N GLY A 124 -3.21 6.24 17.99
CA GLY A 124 -3.76 6.40 19.33
C GLY A 124 -4.47 5.18 19.90
N GLN A 125 -4.47 4.05 19.18
CA GLN A 125 -4.95 2.79 19.73
C GLN A 125 -4.03 2.29 20.86
N THR A 126 -4.62 1.60 21.84
CA THR A 126 -3.87 1.00 22.96
C THR A 126 -2.80 0.01 22.47
N ARG A 127 -3.07 -0.65 21.34
CA ARG A 127 -2.15 -1.61 20.73
C ARG A 127 -1.51 -1.00 19.48
N ILE A 128 -0.19 -0.80 19.54
CA ILE A 128 0.59 -0.41 18.37
C ILE A 128 0.77 -1.63 17.45
N PRO A 129 0.41 -1.52 16.16
CA PRO A 129 0.61 -2.59 15.19
C PRO A 129 2.08 -2.97 15.03
N GLU A 130 2.34 -4.25 14.82
CA GLU A 130 3.68 -4.73 14.49
C GLU A 130 4.01 -4.41 13.04
N MET A 131 5.26 -4.07 12.73
CA MET A 131 5.72 -3.92 11.35
C MET A 131 5.66 -5.25 10.59
N PRO A 132 5.62 -5.25 9.26
CA PRO A 132 5.68 -6.48 8.48
C PRO A 132 6.99 -7.22 8.74
N TYR A 133 6.91 -8.57 8.84
CA TYR A 133 8.07 -9.45 8.90
C TYR A 133 8.19 -10.22 7.59
N VAL A 134 9.36 -10.17 6.97
CA VAL A 134 9.61 -10.73 5.65
C VAL A 134 10.84 -11.66 5.63
N LEU A 135 10.85 -12.59 4.71
CA LEU A 135 12.04 -13.27 4.22
C LEU A 135 12.42 -12.69 2.87
N PHE A 136 13.71 -12.62 2.61
CA PHE A 136 14.23 -12.14 1.33
C PHE A 136 15.15 -13.16 0.69
N SER A 137 14.94 -13.39 -0.60
CA SER A 137 15.79 -14.26 -1.41
C SER A 137 16.04 -13.65 -2.79
N THR A 138 16.95 -14.22 -3.54
CA THR A 138 17.17 -13.84 -4.94
C THR A 138 17.07 -15.05 -5.83
N ARG A 139 16.45 -14.91 -6.99
CA ARG A 139 16.40 -15.94 -8.03
C ARG A 139 16.91 -15.40 -9.36
N ARG A 140 17.15 -16.27 -10.32
CA ARG A 140 17.44 -15.86 -11.69
C ARG A 140 16.22 -15.18 -12.30
N SER A 141 16.40 -14.04 -12.96
CA SER A 141 15.31 -13.36 -13.65
C SER A 141 14.77 -14.20 -14.81
N PRO A 142 13.48 -14.14 -15.12
CA PRO A 142 12.97 -14.73 -16.35
C PRO A 142 13.58 -14.02 -17.56
N GLY A 143 13.93 -14.79 -18.61
CA GLY A 143 14.53 -14.28 -19.86
C GLY A 143 16.00 -14.65 -20.08
N LEU A 144 16.56 -14.22 -21.22
CA LEU A 144 17.90 -14.62 -21.66
C LEU A 144 19.00 -14.25 -20.66
N GLY A 145 18.94 -13.06 -20.05
CA GLY A 145 19.91 -12.64 -19.05
C GLY A 145 19.91 -13.52 -17.80
N GLY A 146 18.76 -14.01 -17.36
CA GLY A 146 18.64 -14.95 -16.25
C GLY A 146 19.09 -16.36 -16.63
N LEU A 147 18.83 -16.78 -17.89
CA LEU A 147 19.27 -18.10 -18.37
C LEU A 147 20.78 -18.24 -18.34
N VAL A 148 21.52 -17.21 -18.71
CA VAL A 148 23.00 -17.17 -18.67
C VAL A 148 23.54 -16.72 -17.31
N GLY A 149 22.70 -16.55 -16.29
CA GLY A 149 23.09 -16.22 -14.93
C GLY A 149 23.51 -14.76 -14.69
N LEU A 150 23.37 -13.89 -15.68
CA LEU A 150 23.77 -12.48 -15.61
C LEU A 150 22.75 -11.57 -14.92
N SER A 151 21.49 -12.02 -14.78
CA SER A 151 20.42 -11.22 -14.17
C SER A 151 19.74 -11.98 -13.02
N ARG A 152 19.62 -11.31 -11.87
CA ARG A 152 18.92 -11.80 -10.69
C ARG A 152 17.84 -10.80 -10.26
N GLU A 153 16.76 -11.30 -9.71
CA GLU A 153 15.68 -10.51 -9.14
C GLU A 153 15.46 -10.83 -7.67
N GLY A 154 15.02 -9.82 -6.90
CA GLY A 154 14.63 -10.01 -5.51
C GLY A 154 13.24 -10.61 -5.40
N VAL A 155 13.05 -11.48 -4.43
CA VAL A 155 11.78 -12.10 -4.05
C VAL A 155 11.58 -11.89 -2.56
N VAL A 156 10.40 -11.42 -2.17
CA VAL A 156 10.00 -11.18 -0.79
C VAL A 156 8.84 -12.09 -0.44
N SER A 157 8.98 -12.85 0.64
CA SER A 157 7.91 -13.67 1.22
C SER A 157 7.48 -13.08 2.56
N PHE A 158 6.21 -12.70 2.68
CA PHE A 158 5.68 -12.21 3.94
C PHE A 158 5.42 -13.36 4.91
N ARG A 159 6.04 -13.32 6.08
CA ARG A 159 5.71 -14.21 7.20
C ARG A 159 4.60 -13.63 8.08
N ASN A 160 4.55 -12.30 8.15
CA ASN A 160 3.48 -11.56 8.81
C ASN A 160 3.30 -10.19 8.14
N GLY A 161 2.08 -9.66 8.18
CA GLY A 161 1.80 -8.27 7.80
C GLY A 161 1.66 -7.99 6.31
N GLN A 162 1.48 -8.99 5.44
CA GLN A 162 1.28 -8.78 4.00
C GLN A 162 0.14 -7.79 3.69
N HIS A 163 -1.02 -7.92 4.38
CA HIS A 163 -2.14 -7.00 4.20
C HIS A 163 -1.80 -5.59 4.65
N ARG A 164 -1.08 -5.45 5.78
CA ARG A 164 -0.61 -4.13 6.28
C ARG A 164 0.32 -3.46 5.27
N ALA A 165 1.31 -4.18 4.77
CA ALA A 165 2.25 -3.65 3.78
C ALA A 165 1.54 -3.16 2.51
N ARG A 166 0.60 -3.94 1.98
CA ARG A 166 -0.18 -3.56 0.80
C ARG A 166 -1.10 -2.37 1.08
N TYR A 167 -1.71 -2.33 2.26
CA TYR A 167 -2.55 -1.20 2.65
C TYR A 167 -1.73 0.09 2.85
N LEU A 168 -0.56 0.02 3.50
CA LEU A 168 0.34 1.17 3.64
C LEU A 168 0.75 1.74 2.27
N GLY A 169 1.15 0.87 1.33
CA GLY A 169 1.45 1.31 -0.03
C GLY A 169 0.27 1.92 -0.77
N PHE A 170 -0.95 1.40 -0.57
CA PHE A 170 -2.19 1.95 -1.12
C PHE A 170 -2.55 3.30 -0.49
N ALA A 171 -2.32 3.47 0.80
CA ALA A 171 -2.55 4.70 1.56
C ALA A 171 -1.48 5.78 1.32
N GLY A 172 -0.58 5.58 0.36
CA GLY A 172 0.41 6.57 -0.05
C GLY A 172 1.71 6.56 0.74
N ALA A 173 2.00 5.50 1.52
CA ALA A 173 3.32 5.37 2.12
C ALA A 173 4.38 5.20 1.02
N SER A 174 5.33 6.11 0.94
CA SER A 174 6.49 6.00 0.05
C SER A 174 7.50 4.97 0.56
N CYS A 175 7.65 4.91 1.88
CA CYS A 175 8.52 3.95 2.56
C CYS A 175 7.89 3.53 3.90
N PHE A 176 8.31 2.35 4.40
CA PHE A 176 7.95 1.87 5.74
C PHE A 176 8.97 0.84 6.24
N PRO A 177 9.07 0.64 7.58
CA PRO A 177 9.96 -0.34 8.16
C PRO A 177 9.42 -1.75 8.02
N VAL A 178 10.32 -2.69 7.78
CA VAL A 178 10.05 -4.13 7.85
C VAL A 178 11.12 -4.81 8.67
N GLU A 179 10.78 -5.91 9.35
CA GLU A 179 11.77 -6.77 9.98
C GLU A 179 12.18 -7.91 9.05
N VAL A 180 13.47 -8.25 9.11
CA VAL A 180 14.07 -9.31 8.31
C VAL A 180 15.21 -9.93 9.13
N HIS A 181 15.57 -11.17 8.86
CA HIS A 181 16.74 -11.78 9.47
C HIS A 181 18.03 -11.05 9.03
N GLU A 182 19.00 -10.89 9.95
CA GLU A 182 20.22 -10.12 9.71
C GLU A 182 20.99 -10.55 8.46
N THR A 183 21.02 -11.85 8.15
CA THR A 183 21.71 -12.43 6.98
C THR A 183 21.09 -12.02 5.65
N GLU A 184 19.84 -11.59 5.64
CA GLU A 184 19.09 -11.19 4.43
C GLU A 184 19.01 -9.67 4.26
N ALA A 185 19.32 -8.93 5.33
CA ALA A 185 19.08 -7.49 5.41
C ALA A 185 19.85 -6.68 4.35
N GLU A 186 21.11 -7.03 4.08
CA GLU A 186 21.90 -6.32 3.06
C GLU A 186 21.32 -6.53 1.66
N SER A 187 20.94 -7.76 1.35
CA SER A 187 20.29 -8.08 0.09
C SER A 187 18.93 -7.37 -0.05
N LEU A 188 18.14 -7.34 1.00
CA LEU A 188 16.86 -6.60 1.01
C LEU A 188 17.09 -5.11 0.77
N ARG A 189 18.05 -4.47 1.45
CA ARG A 189 18.41 -3.06 1.22
C ARG A 189 18.80 -2.79 -0.21
N LYS A 190 19.58 -3.67 -0.83
CA LYS A 190 20.03 -3.54 -2.22
C LYS A 190 18.85 -3.51 -3.21
N TYR A 191 17.82 -4.33 -3.01
CA TYR A 191 16.71 -4.48 -3.96
C TYR A 191 15.49 -3.63 -3.61
N CYS A 192 15.27 -3.35 -2.34
CA CYS A 192 14.06 -2.70 -1.85
C CYS A 192 14.33 -1.54 -0.87
N GLY A 193 15.59 -1.25 -0.54
CA GLY A 193 15.93 -0.21 0.44
C GLY A 193 15.43 1.17 -0.01
N TRP A 194 14.89 1.92 0.94
CA TRP A 194 14.54 3.32 0.73
C TRP A 194 15.82 4.15 0.58
N VAL A 195 15.92 4.84 -0.52
CA VAL A 195 16.96 5.86 -0.77
C VAL A 195 16.20 7.18 -0.78
N GLY A 196 16.27 7.94 0.30
CA GLY A 196 15.51 9.20 0.45
C GLY A 196 15.44 10.03 -0.83
N ALA A 197 14.61 11.05 -0.86
CA ALA A 197 14.30 11.88 -2.04
C ALA A 197 15.50 12.65 -2.67
N GLU A 198 16.74 12.28 -2.33
CA GLU A 198 17.96 12.92 -2.82
C GLU A 198 18.42 12.49 -4.24
N ARG A 199 17.59 11.75 -4.96
CA ARG A 199 17.85 11.41 -6.37
C ARG A 199 16.77 11.98 -7.26
N SER A 200 16.75 13.29 -7.35
CA SER A 200 16.09 13.99 -8.47
C SER A 200 17.11 14.82 -9.22
#